data_abb3b71ca829df100893f79d5a80be48
#
_entry.id   abb3b71ca829df100893f79d5a80be48
#
_cell.length_a   1.000
_cell.length_b   1.000
_cell.length_c   1.000
_cell.angle_alpha   90.00
_cell.angle_beta   90.00
_cell.angle_gamma   90.00
#
_symmetry.space_group_name_H-M   'P 1'
#
loop_
_entity.id
_entity.type
_entity.pdbx_description
1 polymer ?
#
loop_
_entity_poly.entity_id
_entity_poly.type
_entity_poly.pdbx_seq_one_letter_code
_entity_poly.pdbx_strand_id
1 'polypeptide(L)'
;MSEQAAVRTREKWVDDVKVIACILVVLGHFFQSMTKANILPENDLYKWFNTTIYYFHVPLFFICSGYLYQKYGKVNEFTSWKKNVAKKALAFGVPYVTFTTATWVLKTAFSGSVNDQIGGLGDTLLFHPTAPYWYLYALFFIFLVTPTFANAKMASVGLIIAFAAKLLVL
;
A
#
# COMPACT_ATOMS: atom_id res chain seq x y z
N MET A 1 13.10 33.11 -18.60
CA MET A 1 13.72 31.79 -18.73
C MET A 1 12.65 30.77 -18.39
N SER A 2 12.09 30.11 -19.39
CA SER A 2 11.02 29.10 -19.23
C SER A 2 11.64 27.83 -18.65
N GLU A 3 11.27 27.53 -17.39
CA GLU A 3 11.54 26.25 -16.75
C GLU A 3 10.76 25.16 -17.52
N GLN A 4 11.45 24.49 -18.43
CA GLN A 4 10.89 23.33 -19.10
C GLN A 4 10.59 22.27 -18.05
N ALA A 5 9.31 22.10 -17.71
CA ALA A 5 8.84 20.99 -16.90
C ALA A 5 9.31 19.69 -17.57
N ALA A 6 10.27 19.01 -16.97
CA ALA A 6 10.77 17.73 -17.46
C ALA A 6 9.58 16.80 -17.68
N VAL A 7 9.30 16.47 -18.93
CA VAL A 7 8.25 15.52 -19.31
C VAL A 7 8.55 14.22 -18.56
N ARG A 8 7.70 13.85 -17.61
CA ARG A 8 7.82 12.57 -16.92
C ARG A 8 7.63 11.46 -17.93
N THR A 9 8.72 10.85 -18.36
CA THR A 9 8.66 9.65 -19.17
C THR A 9 7.97 8.55 -18.37
N ARG A 10 6.90 8.01 -18.90
CA ARG A 10 6.14 6.92 -18.28
C ARG A 10 6.99 5.67 -18.22
N GLU A 11 7.17 5.12 -17.03
CA GLU A 11 7.93 3.88 -16.79
C GLU A 11 7.03 2.67 -17.09
N LYS A 12 7.00 2.24 -18.35
CA LYS A 12 6.11 1.18 -18.83
C LYS A 12 6.23 -0.11 -18.01
N TRP A 13 7.45 -0.54 -17.72
CA TRP A 13 7.67 -1.76 -16.93
C TRP A 13 7.09 -1.67 -15.51
N VAL A 14 7.11 -0.48 -14.87
CA VAL A 14 6.49 -0.26 -13.56
C VAL A 14 4.98 -0.38 -13.65
N ASP A 15 4.38 0.14 -14.72
CA ASP A 15 2.95 0.02 -14.95
C ASP A 15 2.55 -1.45 -15.17
N ASP A 16 3.33 -2.18 -15.97
CA ASP A 16 3.10 -3.61 -16.25
C ASP A 16 3.18 -4.44 -14.95
N VAL A 17 4.21 -4.21 -14.11
CA VAL A 17 4.34 -4.87 -12.80
C VAL A 17 3.16 -4.55 -11.89
N LYS A 18 2.71 -3.29 -11.83
CA LYS A 18 1.55 -2.90 -11.03
C LYS A 18 0.26 -3.54 -11.51
N VAL A 19 0.08 -3.67 -12.83
CA VAL A 19 -1.11 -4.36 -13.38
C VAL A 19 -1.12 -5.82 -12.95
N ILE A 20 0.00 -6.54 -13.07
CA ILE A 20 0.12 -7.92 -12.60
C ILE A 20 -0.18 -8.00 -11.10
N ALA A 21 0.43 -7.13 -10.30
CA ALA A 21 0.20 -7.10 -8.86
C ALA A 21 -1.28 -6.82 -8.51
N CYS A 22 -1.96 -5.92 -9.24
CA CYS A 22 -3.41 -5.68 -9.07
C CYS A 22 -4.25 -6.92 -9.36
N ILE A 23 -3.94 -7.64 -10.44
CA ILE A 23 -4.64 -8.91 -10.78
C ILE A 23 -4.47 -9.90 -9.62
N LEU A 24 -3.26 -10.04 -9.08
CA LEU A 24 -2.98 -10.94 -7.96
C LEU A 24 -3.70 -10.52 -6.67
N VAL A 25 -3.83 -9.21 -6.39
CA VAL A 25 -4.64 -8.70 -5.27
C VAL A 25 -6.10 -9.12 -5.43
N VAL A 26 -6.69 -8.91 -6.61
CA VAL A 26 -8.08 -9.28 -6.88
C VAL A 26 -8.29 -10.78 -6.71
N LEU A 27 -7.42 -11.61 -7.29
CA LEU A 27 -7.49 -13.06 -7.16
C LEU A 27 -7.33 -13.51 -5.70
N GLY A 28 -6.35 -12.99 -4.97
CA GLY A 28 -6.12 -13.32 -3.57
C GLY A 28 -7.34 -13.01 -2.70
N HIS A 29 -7.91 -11.81 -2.82
CA HIS A 29 -9.10 -11.43 -2.07
C HIS A 29 -10.36 -12.20 -2.49
N PHE A 30 -10.51 -12.51 -3.79
CA PHE A 30 -11.60 -13.33 -4.28
C PHE A 30 -11.56 -14.72 -3.64
N PHE A 31 -10.43 -15.43 -3.73
CA PHE A 31 -10.31 -16.76 -3.15
C PHE A 31 -10.45 -16.77 -1.64
N GLN A 32 -9.89 -15.77 -0.93
CA GLN A 32 -10.11 -15.64 0.51
C GLN A 32 -11.58 -15.45 0.87
N SER A 33 -12.31 -14.63 0.12
CA SER A 33 -13.74 -14.40 0.36
C SER A 33 -14.56 -15.66 0.10
N MET A 34 -14.25 -16.41 -0.94
CA MET A 34 -14.92 -17.68 -1.25
C MET A 34 -14.67 -18.75 -0.18
N THR A 35 -13.44 -18.83 0.36
CA THR A 35 -13.09 -19.74 1.44
C THR A 35 -13.76 -19.34 2.76
N LYS A 36 -13.74 -18.05 3.11
CA LYS A 36 -14.45 -17.53 4.30
C LYS A 36 -15.96 -17.75 4.25
N ALA A 37 -16.53 -17.74 3.06
CA ALA A 37 -17.95 -18.02 2.83
C ALA A 37 -18.27 -19.53 2.79
N ASN A 38 -17.30 -20.42 3.00
CA ASN A 38 -17.42 -21.87 2.88
C ASN A 38 -17.89 -22.36 1.49
N ILE A 39 -17.65 -21.56 0.44
CA ILE A 39 -17.96 -21.92 -0.96
C ILE A 39 -16.83 -22.76 -1.54
N LEU A 40 -15.59 -22.43 -1.20
CA LEU A 40 -14.40 -23.18 -1.58
C LEU A 40 -13.76 -23.85 -0.35
N PRO A 41 -13.32 -25.11 -0.46
CA PRO A 41 -12.65 -25.79 0.64
C PRO A 41 -11.26 -25.21 0.88
N GLU A 42 -10.88 -25.11 2.14
CA GLU A 42 -9.52 -24.77 2.54
C GLU A 42 -8.61 -26.00 2.41
N ASN A 43 -8.03 -26.18 1.23
CA ASN A 43 -7.11 -27.27 0.93
C ASN A 43 -5.64 -26.77 0.80
N ASP A 44 -4.70 -27.70 0.69
CA ASP A 44 -3.27 -27.36 0.61
C ASP A 44 -2.92 -26.54 -0.64
N LEU A 45 -3.62 -26.80 -1.78
CA LEU A 45 -3.42 -26.00 -2.99
C LEU A 45 -3.83 -24.55 -2.79
N TYR A 46 -4.98 -24.29 -2.13
CA TYR A 46 -5.42 -22.96 -1.78
C TYR A 46 -4.41 -22.28 -0.84
N LYS A 47 -3.97 -22.98 0.21
CA LYS A 47 -2.98 -22.44 1.16
C LYS A 47 -1.68 -22.07 0.48
N TRP A 48 -1.15 -22.95 -0.36
CA TRP A 48 0.06 -22.69 -1.14
C TRP A 48 -0.12 -21.48 -2.05
N PHE A 49 -1.19 -21.43 -2.83
CA PHE A 49 -1.49 -20.35 -3.76
C PHE A 49 -1.63 -19.01 -3.05
N ASN A 50 -2.46 -18.96 -2.00
CA ASN A 50 -2.71 -17.75 -1.23
C ASN A 50 -1.43 -17.23 -0.56
N THR A 51 -0.68 -18.10 0.10
CA THR A 51 0.59 -17.76 0.75
C THR A 51 1.60 -17.24 -0.27
N THR A 52 1.75 -17.91 -1.41
CA THR A 52 2.67 -17.51 -2.48
C THR A 52 2.34 -16.11 -2.98
N ILE A 53 1.07 -15.83 -3.31
CA ILE A 53 0.65 -14.51 -3.78
C ILE A 53 0.95 -13.43 -2.74
N TYR A 54 0.62 -13.68 -1.47
CA TYR A 54 0.79 -12.69 -0.41
C TYR A 54 2.24 -12.36 -0.10
N TYR A 55 3.19 -13.26 -0.38
CA TYR A 55 4.62 -12.99 -0.18
C TYR A 55 5.19 -11.96 -1.15
N PHE A 56 4.61 -11.76 -2.32
CA PHE A 56 5.24 -10.87 -3.30
C PHE A 56 4.34 -9.76 -3.87
N HIS A 57 3.00 -9.91 -3.97
CA HIS A 57 2.19 -8.87 -4.63
C HIS A 57 2.20 -7.54 -3.87
N VAL A 58 2.13 -7.55 -2.55
CA VAL A 58 2.22 -6.33 -1.74
C VAL A 58 3.63 -5.73 -1.79
N PRO A 59 4.73 -6.48 -1.56
CA PRO A 59 6.08 -5.97 -1.77
C PRO A 59 6.32 -5.36 -3.15
N LEU A 60 5.77 -5.90 -4.23
CA LEU A 60 5.89 -5.31 -5.58
C LEU A 60 5.35 -3.88 -5.64
N PHE A 61 4.21 -3.59 -5.00
CA PHE A 61 3.68 -2.24 -4.93
C PHE A 61 4.60 -1.29 -4.15
N PHE A 62 5.17 -1.74 -3.03
CA PHE A 62 6.11 -0.94 -2.25
C PHE A 62 7.39 -0.67 -3.04
N ILE A 63 7.96 -1.68 -3.71
CA ILE A 63 9.16 -1.54 -4.56
C ILE A 63 8.90 -0.57 -5.71
N CYS A 64 7.82 -0.74 -6.47
CA CYS A 64 7.45 0.16 -7.55
C CYS A 64 7.22 1.60 -7.07
N SER A 65 6.57 1.76 -5.93
CA SER A 65 6.29 3.07 -5.35
C SER A 65 7.56 3.74 -4.83
N GLY A 66 8.45 2.99 -4.18
CA GLY A 66 9.75 3.46 -3.72
C GLY A 66 10.68 3.85 -4.89
N TYR A 67 10.71 3.02 -5.94
CA TYR A 67 11.48 3.33 -7.16
C TYR A 67 11.02 4.65 -7.79
N LEU A 68 9.73 4.82 -8.02
CA LEU A 68 9.19 6.06 -8.59
C LEU A 68 9.41 7.27 -7.68
N TYR A 69 9.31 7.08 -6.36
CA TYR A 69 9.58 8.11 -5.39
C TYR A 69 11.03 8.55 -5.43
N GLN A 70 11.97 7.60 -5.43
CA GLN A 70 13.39 7.89 -5.50
C GLN A 70 13.78 8.54 -6.84
N LYS A 71 13.22 8.08 -7.95
CA LYS A 71 13.54 8.59 -9.28
C LYS A 71 12.98 9.98 -9.55
N TYR A 72 11.76 10.26 -9.12
CA TYR A 72 11.03 11.49 -9.44
C TYR A 72 10.73 12.39 -8.22
N GLY A 73 10.98 11.91 -7.00
CA GLY A 73 10.85 12.68 -5.79
C GLY A 73 12.12 13.53 -5.56
N LYS A 74 11.94 14.77 -5.13
CA LYS A 74 13.02 15.64 -4.68
C LYS A 74 12.63 16.17 -3.31
N VAL A 75 12.86 15.35 -2.27
CA VAL A 75 12.50 15.66 -0.88
C VAL A 75 13.78 15.83 -0.06
N ASN A 76 14.49 16.94 -0.31
CA ASN A 76 15.78 17.24 0.32
C ASN A 76 15.68 18.37 1.36
N GLU A 77 14.58 19.14 1.35
CA GLU A 77 14.37 20.31 2.22
C GLU A 77 13.00 20.23 2.87
N PHE A 78 12.84 20.92 3.99
CA PHE A 78 11.59 20.96 4.74
C PHE A 78 10.40 21.48 3.91
N THR A 79 10.64 22.45 3.04
CA THR A 79 9.61 23.02 2.15
C THR A 79 9.15 21.98 1.11
N SER A 80 10.10 21.25 0.51
CA SER A 80 9.80 20.17 -0.44
C SER A 80 9.12 19.00 0.25
N TRP A 81 9.49 18.70 1.51
CA TRP A 81 8.84 17.71 2.35
C TRP A 81 7.37 18.05 2.60
N LYS A 82 7.04 19.28 3.05
CA LYS A 82 5.65 19.72 3.25
C LYS A 82 4.79 19.56 2.00
N LYS A 83 5.32 19.98 0.84
CA LYS A 83 4.62 19.81 -0.45
C LYS A 83 4.41 18.35 -0.79
N ASN A 84 5.40 17.48 -0.52
CA ASN A 84 5.28 16.05 -0.73
C ASN A 84 4.22 15.43 0.18
N VAL A 85 4.22 15.77 1.47
CA VAL A 85 3.22 15.30 2.44
C VAL A 85 1.81 15.66 2.01
N ALA A 86 1.55 16.94 1.67
CA ALA A 86 0.25 17.37 1.19
C ALA A 86 -0.19 16.61 -0.07
N LYS A 87 0.72 16.43 -1.03
CA LYS A 87 0.46 15.67 -2.25
C LYS A 87 0.15 14.19 -1.98
N LYS A 88 0.87 13.56 -1.03
CA LYS A 88 0.66 12.17 -0.66
C LYS A 88 -0.60 11.99 0.19
N ALA A 89 -0.93 12.96 1.05
CA ALA A 89 -2.19 12.97 1.78
C ALA A 89 -3.40 13.01 0.83
N LEU A 90 -3.35 13.82 -0.21
CA LEU A 90 -4.40 13.83 -1.24
C LEU A 90 -4.41 12.53 -2.06
N ALA A 91 -3.24 12.03 -2.48
CA ALA A 91 -3.15 10.88 -3.37
C ALA A 91 -3.50 9.54 -2.70
N PHE A 92 -3.21 9.39 -1.42
CA PHE A 92 -3.43 8.14 -0.67
C PHE A 92 -4.45 8.30 0.45
N GLY A 93 -4.44 9.44 1.17
CA GLY A 93 -5.34 9.68 2.29
C GLY A 93 -6.79 9.82 1.84
N VAL A 94 -7.06 10.59 0.80
CA VAL A 94 -8.44 10.75 0.30
C VAL A 94 -9.02 9.42 -0.17
N PRO A 95 -8.38 8.64 -1.07
CA PRO A 95 -8.90 7.32 -1.44
C PRO A 95 -9.03 6.38 -0.25
N TYR A 96 -8.05 6.37 0.66
CA TYR A 96 -8.10 5.55 1.86
C TYR A 96 -9.35 5.83 2.71
N VAL A 97 -9.57 7.08 3.08
CA VAL A 97 -10.73 7.48 3.89
C VAL A 97 -12.04 7.18 3.16
N THR A 98 -12.12 7.54 1.87
CA THR A 98 -13.33 7.34 1.07
C THR A 98 -13.71 5.86 0.95
N PHE A 99 -12.76 5.01 0.54
CA PHE A 99 -13.06 3.58 0.33
C PHE A 99 -13.24 2.83 1.65
N THR A 100 -12.49 3.17 2.70
CA THR A 100 -12.67 2.57 4.02
C THR A 100 -14.03 2.92 4.58
N THR A 101 -14.45 4.19 4.51
CA THR A 101 -15.76 4.64 4.97
C THR A 101 -16.90 4.00 4.16
N ALA A 102 -16.77 3.97 2.83
CA ALA A 102 -17.77 3.32 1.98
C ALA A 102 -17.92 1.83 2.31
N THR A 103 -16.80 1.12 2.48
CA THR A 103 -16.80 -0.30 2.86
C THR A 103 -17.39 -0.51 4.25
N TRP A 104 -17.07 0.35 5.21
CA TRP A 104 -17.63 0.30 6.56
C TRP A 104 -19.15 0.51 6.54
N VAL A 105 -19.66 1.50 5.80
CA VAL A 105 -21.10 1.76 5.64
C VAL A 105 -21.81 0.54 5.02
N LEU A 106 -21.24 -0.03 3.94
CA LEU A 106 -21.81 -1.22 3.30
C LEU A 106 -21.83 -2.42 4.24
N LYS A 107 -20.73 -2.70 4.94
CA LYS A 107 -20.67 -3.79 5.93
C LYS A 107 -21.69 -3.59 7.06
N THR A 108 -21.85 -2.37 7.54
CA THR A 108 -22.83 -2.05 8.59
C THR A 108 -24.28 -2.21 8.10
N ALA A 109 -24.57 -1.72 6.89
CA ALA A 109 -25.90 -1.82 6.30
C ALA A 109 -26.31 -3.28 6.01
N PHE A 110 -25.35 -4.13 5.65
CA PHE A 110 -25.57 -5.55 5.33
C PHE A 110 -24.96 -6.50 6.39
N SER A 111 -24.98 -6.08 7.66
CA SER A 111 -24.31 -6.81 8.76
C SER A 111 -24.75 -8.26 8.92
N GLY A 112 -25.99 -8.59 8.59
CA GLY A 112 -26.50 -9.96 8.61
C GLY A 112 -25.94 -10.88 7.51
N SER A 113 -25.25 -10.32 6.50
CA SER A 113 -24.67 -11.06 5.36
C SER A 113 -23.14 -10.96 5.31
N VAL A 114 -22.53 -10.35 6.32
CA VAL A 114 -21.06 -10.13 6.37
C VAL A 114 -20.44 -11.14 7.33
N ASN A 115 -19.35 -11.79 6.86
CA ASN A 115 -18.61 -12.79 7.65
C ASN A 115 -17.49 -12.19 8.53
N ASP A 116 -17.40 -10.86 8.63
CA ASP A 116 -16.40 -10.15 9.44
C ASP A 116 -17.06 -9.39 10.59
N GLN A 117 -16.35 -9.26 11.71
CA GLN A 117 -16.75 -8.36 12.79
C GLN A 117 -16.56 -6.90 12.35
N ILE A 118 -17.57 -6.07 12.59
CA ILE A 118 -17.58 -4.66 12.23
C ILE A 118 -17.27 -3.83 13.47
N GLY A 119 -16.06 -3.27 13.52
CA GLY A 119 -15.65 -2.32 14.55
C GLY A 119 -16.21 -0.92 14.32
N GLY A 120 -15.91 0.03 15.20
CA GLY A 120 -16.23 1.43 15.01
C GLY A 120 -15.48 2.05 13.82
N LEU A 121 -16.09 3.04 13.14
CA LEU A 121 -15.45 3.70 11.99
C LEU A 121 -14.07 4.32 12.34
N GLY A 122 -13.98 4.99 13.50
CA GLY A 122 -12.72 5.58 13.94
C GLY A 122 -11.62 4.55 14.20
N ASP A 123 -11.99 3.42 14.78
CA ASP A 123 -11.09 2.28 14.99
C ASP A 123 -10.60 1.70 13.66
N THR A 124 -11.52 1.50 12.70
CA THR A 124 -11.20 1.01 11.36
C THR A 124 -10.30 1.96 10.57
N LEU A 125 -10.45 3.27 10.75
CA LEU A 125 -9.63 4.27 10.05
C LEU A 125 -8.23 4.43 10.64
N LEU A 126 -8.06 4.26 11.96
CA LEU A 126 -6.83 4.64 12.66
C LEU A 126 -6.02 3.44 13.17
N PHE A 127 -6.69 2.43 13.71
CA PHE A 127 -6.03 1.34 14.44
C PHE A 127 -6.09 -0.01 13.71
N HIS A 128 -7.21 -0.29 13.03
CA HIS A 128 -7.44 -1.56 12.34
C HIS A 128 -7.81 -1.36 10.86
N PRO A 129 -6.87 -0.83 10.04
CA PRO A 129 -7.13 -0.57 8.63
C PRO A 129 -7.62 -1.80 7.87
N THR A 130 -8.76 -1.66 7.20
CA THR A 130 -9.40 -2.77 6.48
C THR A 130 -8.62 -3.15 5.21
N ALA A 131 -8.52 -4.44 4.93
CA ALA A 131 -8.07 -4.92 3.63
C ALA A 131 -9.10 -4.56 2.52
N PRO A 132 -8.65 -4.15 1.32
CA PRO A 132 -7.24 -4.03 0.87
C PRO A 132 -6.60 -2.64 1.16
N TYR A 133 -7.29 -1.71 1.81
CA TYR A 133 -6.91 -0.29 1.89
C TYR A 133 -5.77 0.01 2.86
N TRP A 134 -5.45 -0.89 3.78
CA TRP A 134 -4.31 -0.73 4.71
C TRP A 134 -2.99 -0.40 3.99
N TYR A 135 -2.83 -0.84 2.75
CA TYR A 135 -1.67 -0.53 1.92
C TYR A 135 -1.49 0.98 1.67
N LEU A 136 -2.59 1.70 1.38
CA LEU A 136 -2.56 3.15 1.15
C LEU A 136 -2.15 3.89 2.43
N TYR A 137 -2.67 3.43 3.57
CA TYR A 137 -2.32 3.93 4.90
C TYR A 137 -0.82 3.73 5.19
N ALA A 138 -0.32 2.52 5.06
CA ALA A 138 1.08 2.22 5.27
C ALA A 138 2.01 3.00 4.33
N LEU A 139 1.64 3.08 3.03
CA LEU A 139 2.43 3.79 2.03
C LEU A 139 2.50 5.30 2.32
N PHE A 140 1.42 5.89 2.81
CA PHE A 140 1.41 7.30 3.24
C PHE A 140 2.45 7.53 4.35
N PHE A 141 2.46 6.72 5.40
CA PHE A 141 3.42 6.88 6.51
C PHE A 141 4.86 6.61 6.07
N ILE A 142 5.08 5.64 5.19
CA ILE A 142 6.41 5.40 4.62
C ILE A 142 6.93 6.65 3.90
N PHE A 143 6.10 7.27 3.06
CA PHE A 143 6.50 8.51 2.38
C PHE A 143 6.61 9.73 3.29
N LEU A 144 5.97 9.72 4.45
CA LEU A 144 6.11 10.78 5.45
C LEU A 144 7.51 10.76 6.07
N VAL A 145 8.02 9.57 6.39
CA VAL A 145 9.29 9.42 7.12
C VAL A 145 10.50 9.18 6.21
N THR A 146 10.28 8.72 4.96
CA THR A 146 11.39 8.35 4.07
C THR A 146 11.80 9.53 3.20
N PRO A 147 13.04 10.06 3.34
CA PRO A 147 13.58 11.06 2.43
C PRO A 147 13.98 10.44 1.08
N THR A 148 14.23 11.28 0.08
CA THR A 148 14.94 10.83 -1.11
C THR A 148 16.44 10.76 -0.85
N PHE A 149 17.08 9.65 -1.21
CA PHE A 149 18.50 9.43 -0.95
C PHE A 149 19.35 10.05 -2.06
N ALA A 150 20.35 10.84 -1.67
CA ALA A 150 21.23 11.50 -2.62
C ALA A 150 22.24 10.53 -3.28
N ASN A 151 22.59 9.45 -2.60
CA ASN A 151 23.57 8.46 -3.08
C ASN A 151 23.32 7.06 -2.49
N ALA A 152 24.00 6.07 -3.05
CA ALA A 152 23.87 4.67 -2.64
C ALA A 152 24.26 4.43 -1.16
N LYS A 153 25.22 5.18 -0.61
CA LYS A 153 25.63 5.05 0.80
C LYS A 153 24.47 5.43 1.74
N MET A 154 23.80 6.55 1.48
CA MET A 154 22.62 6.96 2.26
C MET A 154 21.48 5.95 2.14
N ALA A 155 21.26 5.40 0.95
CA ALA A 155 20.26 4.36 0.74
C ALA A 155 20.59 3.08 1.54
N SER A 156 21.85 2.67 1.56
CA SER A 156 22.30 1.51 2.35
C SER A 156 22.12 1.74 3.86
N VAL A 157 22.44 2.93 4.36
CA VAL A 157 22.18 3.29 5.77
C VAL A 157 20.69 3.23 6.09
N GLY A 158 19.84 3.80 5.21
CA GLY A 158 18.37 3.72 5.37
C GLY A 158 17.87 2.27 5.40
N LEU A 159 18.43 1.40 4.56
CA LEU A 159 18.09 -0.03 4.55
C LEU A 159 18.50 -0.73 5.84
N ILE A 160 19.69 -0.45 6.35
CA ILE A 160 20.20 -1.00 7.63
C ILE A 160 19.29 -0.56 8.78
N ILE A 161 18.90 0.72 8.83
CA ILE A 161 17.99 1.24 9.85
C ILE A 161 16.63 0.54 9.77
N ALA A 162 16.07 0.37 8.58
CA ALA A 162 14.79 -0.32 8.38
C ALA A 162 14.86 -1.79 8.81
N PHE A 163 15.97 -2.46 8.51
CA PHE A 163 16.21 -3.84 8.92
C PHE A 163 16.36 -3.97 10.45
N ALA A 164 17.14 -3.07 11.08
CA ALA A 164 17.27 -3.02 12.54
C ALA A 164 15.93 -2.76 13.23
N ALA A 165 15.13 -1.81 12.72
CA ALA A 165 13.79 -1.55 13.24
C ALA A 165 12.87 -2.77 13.14
N LYS A 166 12.99 -3.54 12.05
CA LYS A 166 12.24 -4.81 11.89
C LYS A 166 12.63 -5.84 12.93
N LEU A 167 13.93 -5.95 13.25
CA LEU A 167 14.41 -6.91 14.28
C LEU A 167 14.00 -6.53 15.71
N LEU A 168 13.78 -5.23 15.98
CA LEU A 168 13.32 -4.77 17.29
C LEU A 168 11.82 -5.03 17.55
N VAL A 169 11.05 -5.35 16.51
CA VAL A 169 9.60 -5.61 16.58
C VAL A 169 9.28 -7.11 16.53
N LEU A 170 10.30 -7.96 16.30
CA LEU A 170 10.19 -9.42 16.36
C LEU A 170 10.39 -9.93 17.76
#